data_f933c78d2d145b54203a2c55d3f94b4a
#
_entry.id   f933c78d2d145b54203a2c55d3f94b4a
#
_cell.length_a   1.000
_cell.length_b   1.000
_cell.length_c   1.000
_cell.angle_alpha   90.00
_cell.angle_beta   90.00
_cell.angle_gamma   90.00
#
_symmetry.space_group_name_H-M   'P 1'
#
loop_
_entity.id
_entity.type
_entity.pdbx_description
1 polymer ?
#
loop_
_entity_poly.entity_id
_entity_poly.type
_entity_poly.pdbx_seq_one_letter_code
_entity_poly.pdbx_strand_id
1 'polypeptide(L)'
;MRGRPPAAMLNERQYSTLVAPREYLWWDVADKRQLSLESVVEGILTKGDLDDVKILLAEIGIPKVRRIFDQQIRKDRCNYRPPTINYFSLYFAHHA
;
A
#
# COMPACT_ATOMS: atom_id res chain seq x y z
N MET A 1 27.54 -1.12 3.25
CA MET A 1 27.07 -0.77 3.11
C MET A 1 26.45 -0.85 3.00
N ARG A 2 26.18 -0.81 2.93
CA ARG A 2 25.58 -0.62 2.68
C ARG A 2 24.73 -0.32 2.29
N GLY A 3 24.98 -0.87 2.32
CA GLY A 3 24.17 -0.26 1.35
C GLY A 3 23.09 0.60 1.92
N ARG A 4 22.39 1.29 1.07
CA ARG A 4 21.28 2.10 1.47
C ARG A 4 20.05 1.22 1.75
N PRO A 5 19.18 1.63 2.65
CA PRO A 5 17.93 0.92 2.87
C PRO A 5 17.03 1.01 1.64
N PRO A 6 16.17 0.03 1.40
CA PRO A 6 15.18 0.13 0.33
C PRO A 6 14.32 1.39 0.51
N ALA A 7 14.08 2.10 -0.58
CA ALA A 7 13.30 3.32 -0.52
C ALA A 7 11.88 3.11 0.00
N ALA A 8 11.37 1.89 -0.14
CA ALA A 8 10.00 1.55 0.23
C ALA A 8 9.87 0.99 1.64
N MET A 9 10.95 0.96 2.41
CA MET A 9 10.91 0.41 3.75
C MET A 9 10.13 1.32 4.69
N LEU A 10 9.28 0.71 5.53
CA LEU A 10 8.45 1.47 6.45
C LEU A 10 9.25 2.05 7.59
N ASN A 11 8.92 3.27 7.99
CA ASN A 11 9.43 3.81 9.24
C ASN A 11 8.51 3.40 10.40
N GLU A 12 8.91 3.74 11.62
CA GLU A 12 8.19 3.32 12.82
C GLU A 12 6.75 3.83 12.84
N ARG A 13 6.56 5.08 12.45
CA ARG A 13 5.22 5.67 12.40
C ARG A 13 4.33 4.98 11.39
N GLN A 14 4.87 4.71 10.21
CA GLN A 14 4.11 4.03 9.16
C GLN A 14 3.71 2.62 9.61
N TYR A 15 4.63 1.91 10.24
CA TYR A 15 4.32 0.59 10.76
C TYR A 15 3.20 0.67 11.81
N SER A 16 3.33 1.57 12.76
CA SER A 16 2.37 1.69 13.85
C SER A 16 1.00 2.13 13.36
N THR A 17 0.95 2.96 12.34
CA THR A 17 -0.31 3.50 11.82
C THR A 17 -0.97 2.57 10.82
N LEU A 18 -0.18 1.93 9.94
CA LEU A 18 -0.72 1.20 8.81
C LEU A 18 -0.74 -0.31 9.01
N VAL A 19 0.26 -0.87 9.66
CA VAL A 19 0.41 -2.33 9.76
C VAL A 19 -0.11 -2.86 11.08
N ALA A 20 0.34 -2.29 12.20
CA ALA A 20 0.04 -2.84 13.52
C ALA A 20 -1.46 -2.98 13.79
N PRO A 21 -2.31 -1.98 13.46
CA PRO A 21 -3.76 -2.12 13.71
C PRO A 21 -4.47 -3.10 12.80
N ARG A 22 -3.84 -3.53 11.73
CA ARG A 22 -4.45 -4.40 10.73
C ARG A 22 -3.54 -5.53 10.28
N GLU A 23 -2.83 -6.14 11.22
CA GLU A 23 -1.91 -7.24 10.94
C GLU A 23 -2.59 -8.41 10.24
N TYR A 24 -3.90 -8.54 10.42
CA TYR A 24 -4.65 -9.62 9.80
C TYR A 24 -4.58 -9.60 8.27
N LEU A 25 -4.28 -8.45 7.68
CA LEU A 25 -4.12 -8.36 6.22
C LEU A 25 -2.88 -9.08 5.72
N TRP A 26 -1.91 -9.29 6.61
CA TRP A 26 -0.63 -9.95 6.25
C TRP A 26 -0.36 -11.14 7.16
N TRP A 27 -1.41 -11.89 7.46
CA TRP A 27 -1.31 -13.00 8.40
C TRP A 27 -0.26 -14.04 7.99
N ASP A 28 0.02 -14.15 6.69
CA ASP A 28 0.99 -15.11 6.16
C ASP A 28 2.42 -14.59 6.18
N VAL A 29 2.64 -13.37 6.64
CA VAL A 29 3.97 -12.78 6.71
C VAL A 29 4.52 -12.97 8.13
N ALA A 30 5.64 -13.65 8.24
CA ALA A 30 6.23 -13.97 9.54
C ALA A 30 6.71 -12.73 10.29
N ASP A 31 7.40 -11.83 9.59
CA ASP A 31 7.90 -10.60 10.20
C ASP A 31 7.34 -9.40 9.45
N LYS A 32 6.31 -8.81 10.03
CA LYS A 32 5.58 -7.72 9.38
C LYS A 32 6.38 -6.43 9.30
N ARG A 33 7.44 -6.31 10.08
CA ARG A 33 8.32 -5.15 9.98
C ARG A 33 9.17 -5.17 8.71
N GLN A 34 9.22 -6.32 8.04
CA GLN A 34 9.92 -6.46 6.76
C GLN A 34 9.07 -6.05 5.57
N LEU A 35 7.79 -5.72 5.80
CA LEU A 35 6.92 -5.29 4.72
C LEU A 35 7.41 -3.99 4.09
N SER A 36 7.41 -3.94 2.77
CA SER A 36 7.71 -2.70 2.05
C SER A 36 6.46 -1.83 1.99
N LEU A 37 6.65 -0.55 1.68
CA LEU A 37 5.51 0.34 1.51
C LEU A 37 4.63 -0.12 0.34
N GLU A 38 5.24 -0.62 -0.73
CA GLU A 38 4.47 -1.16 -1.85
C GLU A 38 3.58 -2.32 -1.42
N SER A 39 4.10 -3.23 -0.60
CA SER A 39 3.32 -4.35 -0.08
C SER A 39 2.17 -3.88 0.79
N VAL A 40 2.40 -2.85 1.59
CA VAL A 40 1.35 -2.29 2.45
C VAL A 40 0.27 -1.64 1.61
N VAL A 41 0.64 -0.86 0.60
CA VAL A 41 -0.33 -0.23 -0.30
C VAL A 41 -1.17 -1.30 -0.98
N GLU A 42 -0.53 -2.32 -1.55
CA GLU A 42 -1.24 -3.38 -2.22
C GLU A 42 -2.20 -4.11 -1.28
N GLY A 43 -1.74 -4.43 -0.08
CA GLY A 43 -2.57 -5.14 0.89
C GLY A 43 -3.80 -4.34 1.29
N ILE A 44 -3.63 -3.06 1.56
CA ILE A 44 -4.74 -2.22 1.97
C ILE A 44 -5.72 -1.98 0.82
N LEU A 45 -5.21 -1.72 -0.38
CA LEU A 45 -6.10 -1.46 -1.52
C LEU A 45 -6.82 -2.73 -1.99
N THR A 46 -6.24 -3.91 -1.78
CA THR A 46 -6.88 -5.16 -2.22
C THR A 46 -7.79 -5.77 -1.16
N LYS A 47 -7.42 -5.67 0.12
CA LYS A 47 -8.09 -6.40 1.20
C LYS A 47 -8.64 -5.52 2.31
N GLY A 48 -8.17 -4.28 2.42
CA GLY A 48 -8.63 -3.38 3.45
C GLY A 48 -10.00 -2.81 3.11
N ASP A 49 -10.67 -2.27 4.12
CA ASP A 49 -11.94 -1.57 3.90
C ASP A 49 -11.68 -0.10 3.60
N LEU A 50 -12.76 0.66 3.41
CA LEU A 50 -12.65 2.07 3.03
C LEU A 50 -11.94 2.89 4.12
N ASP A 51 -12.18 2.57 5.38
CA ASP A 51 -11.51 3.30 6.47
C ASP A 51 -10.02 3.05 6.44
N ASP A 52 -9.59 1.82 6.16
CA ASP A 52 -8.16 1.50 6.01
C ASP A 52 -7.55 2.30 4.87
N VAL A 53 -8.26 2.42 3.76
CA VAL A 53 -7.80 3.20 2.61
C VAL A 53 -7.64 4.67 2.98
N LYS A 54 -8.60 5.22 3.70
CA LYS A 54 -8.53 6.63 4.12
C LYS A 54 -7.33 6.89 5.02
N ILE A 55 -7.03 5.97 5.93
CA ILE A 55 -5.86 6.09 6.81
C ILE A 55 -4.58 6.03 5.99
N LEU A 56 -4.50 5.11 5.03
CA LEU A 56 -3.36 5.03 4.14
C LEU A 56 -3.13 6.35 3.38
N LEU A 57 -4.18 6.89 2.82
CA LEU A 57 -4.07 8.13 2.04
C LEU A 57 -3.70 9.32 2.92
N ALA A 58 -4.19 9.35 4.16
CA ALA A 58 -3.85 10.41 5.09
C ALA A 58 -2.39 10.33 5.54
N GLU A 59 -1.88 9.11 5.74
CA GLU A 59 -0.53 8.92 6.26
C GLU A 59 0.53 9.08 5.18
N ILE A 60 0.28 8.55 3.98
CA ILE A 60 1.27 8.50 2.90
C ILE A 60 1.09 9.65 1.91
N GLY A 61 -0.16 10.04 1.67
CA GLY A 61 -0.48 11.07 0.70
C GLY A 61 -0.94 10.47 -0.63
N ILE A 62 -1.97 11.08 -1.19
CA ILE A 62 -2.59 10.58 -2.43
C ILE A 62 -1.58 10.50 -3.59
N PRO A 63 -0.74 11.52 -3.84
CA PRO A 63 0.18 11.45 -4.99
C PRO A 63 1.14 10.27 -4.91
N LYS A 64 1.65 9.96 -3.72
CA LYS A 64 2.60 8.87 -3.57
C LYS A 64 1.91 7.52 -3.69
N VAL A 65 0.74 7.36 -3.08
CA VAL A 65 -0.03 6.13 -3.19
C VAL A 65 -0.43 5.88 -4.64
N ARG A 66 -0.86 6.92 -5.34
CA ARG A 66 -1.20 6.82 -6.76
C ARG A 66 -0.02 6.36 -7.59
N ARG A 67 1.17 6.91 -7.33
CA ARG A 67 2.38 6.52 -8.07
C ARG A 67 2.68 5.04 -7.86
N ILE A 68 2.61 4.58 -6.61
CA ILE A 68 2.86 3.18 -6.30
C ILE A 68 1.82 2.29 -6.99
N PHE A 69 0.55 2.66 -6.89
CA PHE A 69 -0.53 1.91 -7.52
C PHE A 69 -0.33 1.83 -9.04
N ASP A 70 -0.01 2.96 -9.68
CA ASP A 70 0.20 2.98 -11.13
C ASP A 70 1.35 2.06 -11.54
N GLN A 71 2.43 2.04 -10.76
CA GLN A 71 3.55 1.15 -11.05
C GLN A 71 3.15 -0.31 -10.89
N GLN A 72 2.33 -0.61 -9.90
CA GLN A 72 1.93 -1.99 -9.63
C GLN A 72 1.01 -2.54 -10.71
N ILE A 73 0.09 -1.74 -11.22
CA ILE A 73 -0.83 -2.23 -12.26
C ILE A 73 -0.19 -2.35 -13.63
N ARG A 74 1.01 -1.81 -13.82
CA ARG A 74 1.76 -1.95 -15.08
C ARG A 74 2.53 -3.26 -15.17
N LYS A 75 2.64 -3.98 -14.06
CA LYS A 75 3.37 -5.25 -14.07
C LYS A 75 2.55 -6.34 -14.73
N ASP A 76 3.22 -7.29 -15.37
CA ASP A 76 2.56 -8.44 -15.99
C ASP A 76 1.75 -9.23 -14.97
N ARG A 77 2.27 -9.33 -13.74
CA ARG A 77 1.56 -9.97 -12.65
C ARG A 77 1.19 -8.93 -11.63
N CYS A 78 -0.08 -8.65 -11.58
CA CYS A 78 -0.65 -7.67 -10.68
C CYS A 78 -1.65 -8.37 -9.78
N ASN A 79 -1.58 -8.12 -8.49
CA ASN A 79 -2.49 -8.76 -7.54
C ASN A 79 -3.83 -8.06 -7.44
N TYR A 80 -3.98 -6.93 -8.12
CA TYR A 80 -5.25 -6.21 -8.12
C TYR A 80 -6.22 -6.86 -9.10
N ARG A 81 -7.46 -7.00 -8.67
CA ARG A 81 -8.52 -7.48 -9.55
C ARG A 81 -9.01 -6.34 -10.44
N PRO A 82 -9.53 -6.64 -11.64
CA PRO A 82 -10.01 -5.58 -12.54
C PRO A 82 -10.98 -4.58 -11.91
N PRO A 83 -11.98 -4.99 -11.11
CA PRO A 83 -12.84 -4.00 -10.45
C PRO A 83 -12.10 -3.08 -9.51
N THR A 84 -11.10 -3.60 -8.79
CA THR A 84 -10.28 -2.80 -7.88
C THR A 84 -9.45 -1.78 -8.67
N ILE A 85 -8.84 -2.21 -9.76
CA ILE A 85 -8.07 -1.33 -10.63
C ILE A 85 -8.95 -0.21 -11.15
N ASN A 86 -10.14 -0.54 -11.64
CA ASN A 86 -11.07 0.44 -12.17
C ASN A 86 -11.47 1.45 -11.09
N TYR A 87 -11.81 0.97 -9.91
CA TYR A 87 -12.25 1.84 -8.81
C TYR A 87 -11.17 2.85 -8.43
N PHE A 88 -9.96 2.36 -8.19
CA PHE A 88 -8.89 3.26 -7.74
C PHE A 88 -8.35 4.14 -8.85
N SER A 89 -8.39 3.66 -10.10
CA SER A 89 -8.01 4.50 -11.23
C SER A 89 -8.93 5.72 -11.31
N LEU A 90 -10.25 5.51 -11.15
CA LEU A 90 -11.21 6.60 -11.13
C LEU A 90 -11.05 7.47 -9.89
N TYR A 91 -10.84 6.84 -8.74
CA TYR A 91 -10.68 7.56 -7.49
C TYR A 91 -9.49 8.53 -7.58
N PHE A 92 -8.34 8.03 -8.03
CA PHE A 92 -7.16 8.87 -8.12
C PHE A 92 -7.28 9.94 -9.21
N ALA A 93 -8.02 9.65 -10.27
CA ALA A 93 -8.26 10.66 -11.30
C ALA A 93 -9.05 11.85 -10.74
N HIS A 94 -9.93 11.60 -9.77
CA HIS A 94 -10.74 12.65 -9.17
C HIS A 94 -10.04 13.37 -8.03
N HIS A 95 -9.14 12.70 -7.32
CA HIS A 95 -8.57 13.22 -6.07
C HIS A 95 -7.08 13.54 -6.15
N ALA A 96 -6.45 13.24 -7.25
CA ALA A 96 -5.04 13.57 -7.45
C ALA A 96 -4.84 14.46 -8.69
#